data_961b94d659487fdbc3b3d76c73660d20
#
_entry.id   961b94d659487fdbc3b3d76c73660d20
#
_cell.length_a   1.000
_cell.length_b   1.000
_cell.length_c   1.000
_cell.angle_alpha   90.00
_cell.angle_beta   90.00
_cell.angle_gamma   90.00
#
_symmetry.space_group_name_H-M   'P 1'
#
loop_
_entity.id
_entity.type
_entity.pdbx_description
1 polymer ?
#
loop_
_entity_poly.entity_id
_entity_poly.type
_entity_poly.pdbx_seq_one_letter_code
_entity_poly.pdbx_strand_id
1 'polypeptide(L)'
;MVTIKEVKTRKQLRTFAGFNEKMYRNVPQAMPDLIFDEMNNFNPKKNPAYEYAESRQWLAYKDGKCVGRIGAIISHKANKKWGRKRIRFTRVDFIDDYEVSEALFKTVEDWGRERGLEAIHGPMGFCDLDQQGMLIEGFDYDGIFITINNAPYYKEHMERLGYGKSVDWIENRIKI
;
A
#
# COMPACT_ATOMS: atom_id res chain seq x y z
N MET A 1 19.59 5.00 10.11
CA MET A 1 18.81 6.12 9.49
C MET A 1 18.12 5.62 8.24
N VAL A 2 16.82 5.82 8.15
CA VAL A 2 16.00 5.43 6.99
C VAL A 2 16.05 6.52 5.91
N THR A 3 16.19 6.10 4.66
CA THR A 3 16.15 6.99 3.50
C THR A 3 14.97 6.60 2.60
N ILE A 4 14.10 7.56 2.31
CA ILE A 4 12.99 7.34 1.37
C ILE A 4 13.38 7.79 -0.03
N LYS A 5 13.09 6.95 -1.03
CA LYS A 5 13.34 7.24 -2.45
C LYS A 5 12.05 7.09 -3.25
N GLU A 6 11.66 8.15 -3.94
CA GLU A 6 10.56 8.09 -4.90
C GLU A 6 10.93 7.19 -6.09
N VAL A 7 9.97 6.38 -6.52
CA VAL A 7 10.09 5.49 -7.69
C VAL A 7 9.96 6.30 -8.97
N LYS A 8 11.04 6.50 -9.70
CA LYS A 8 11.10 7.29 -10.95
C LYS A 8 11.54 6.49 -12.17
N THR A 9 12.10 5.30 -11.95
CA THR A 9 12.63 4.46 -13.03
C THR A 9 11.91 3.12 -13.08
N ARG A 10 11.91 2.48 -14.26
CA ARG A 10 11.36 1.13 -14.44
C ARG A 10 12.02 0.10 -13.51
N LYS A 11 13.32 0.25 -13.24
CA LYS A 11 14.05 -0.63 -12.31
C LYS A 11 13.53 -0.47 -10.89
N GLN A 12 13.32 0.76 -10.44
CA GLN A 12 12.75 1.04 -9.12
C GLN A 12 11.29 0.55 -9.03
N LEU A 13 10.48 0.73 -10.10
CA LEU A 13 9.12 0.21 -10.13
C LEU A 13 9.08 -1.31 -10.04
N ARG A 14 10.01 -2.02 -10.68
CA ARG A 14 10.14 -3.47 -10.52
C ARG A 14 10.53 -3.86 -9.09
N THR A 15 11.42 -3.08 -8.43
CA THR A 15 11.76 -3.30 -7.03
C THR A 15 10.54 -3.09 -6.14
N PHE A 16 9.75 -2.04 -6.39
CA PHE A 16 8.52 -1.75 -5.69
C PHE A 16 7.50 -2.89 -5.84
N ALA A 17 7.21 -3.30 -7.08
CA ALA A 17 6.27 -4.37 -7.37
C ALA A 17 6.67 -5.72 -6.75
N GLY A 18 7.96 -6.08 -6.80
CA GLY A 18 8.45 -7.36 -6.29
C GLY A 18 8.82 -7.36 -4.79
N PHE A 19 8.59 -6.25 -4.06
CA PHE A 19 8.97 -6.17 -2.65
C PHE A 19 8.12 -7.10 -1.77
N ASN A 20 6.80 -7.17 -2.01
CA ASN A 20 5.87 -8.04 -1.30
C ASN A 20 6.27 -9.52 -1.44
N GLU A 21 6.45 -10.01 -2.67
CA GLU A 21 6.90 -11.38 -2.93
C GLU A 21 8.18 -11.72 -2.17
N LYS A 22 9.15 -10.80 -2.18
CA LYS A 22 10.41 -11.00 -1.47
C LYS A 22 10.23 -11.05 0.04
N MET A 23 9.38 -10.19 0.59
CA MET A 23 9.15 -10.06 2.02
C MET A 23 8.42 -11.27 2.59
N TYR A 24 7.39 -11.75 1.89
CA TYR A 24 6.53 -12.85 2.34
C TYR A 24 6.89 -14.20 1.72
N ARG A 25 8.04 -14.34 1.10
CA ARG A 25 8.52 -15.58 0.43
C ARG A 25 8.41 -16.84 1.27
N ASN A 26 8.60 -16.71 2.59
CA ASN A 26 8.58 -17.83 3.52
C ASN A 26 7.25 -17.91 4.31
N VAL A 27 6.23 -17.18 3.92
CA VAL A 27 4.88 -17.23 4.51
C VAL A 27 4.00 -18.07 3.60
N PRO A 28 3.65 -19.33 3.98
CA PRO A 28 2.91 -20.24 3.11
C PRO A 28 1.54 -19.70 2.69
N GLN A 29 0.90 -18.91 3.54
CA GLN A 29 -0.42 -18.33 3.33
C GLN A 29 -0.43 -17.12 2.39
N ALA A 30 0.76 -16.54 2.14
CA ALA A 30 0.85 -15.35 1.30
C ALA A 30 0.68 -15.70 -0.18
N MET A 31 -0.27 -15.04 -0.84
CA MET A 31 -0.41 -15.07 -2.30
C MET A 31 0.32 -13.86 -2.89
N PRO A 32 1.45 -14.06 -3.58
CA PRO A 32 2.20 -12.94 -4.13
C PRO A 32 1.50 -12.33 -5.35
N ASP A 33 1.64 -11.02 -5.50
CA ASP A 33 1.20 -10.32 -6.70
C ASP A 33 2.06 -10.69 -7.91
N LEU A 34 1.46 -10.68 -9.10
CA LEU A 34 2.21 -10.79 -10.35
C LEU A 34 2.95 -9.47 -10.61
N ILE A 35 4.28 -9.49 -10.52
CA ILE A 35 5.13 -8.29 -10.68
C ILE A 35 4.81 -7.52 -11.96
N PHE A 36 4.50 -8.23 -13.05
CA PHE A 36 4.15 -7.61 -14.33
C PHE A 36 2.85 -6.80 -14.25
N ASP A 37 1.83 -7.35 -13.59
CA ASP A 37 0.53 -6.70 -13.43
C ASP A 37 0.64 -5.50 -12.49
N GLU A 38 1.36 -5.63 -11.39
CA GLU A 38 1.64 -4.51 -10.49
C GLU A 38 2.40 -3.37 -11.20
N MET A 39 3.40 -3.71 -12.03
CA MET A 39 4.08 -2.69 -12.83
C MET A 39 3.16 -2.01 -13.85
N ASN A 40 2.18 -2.72 -14.42
CA ASN A 40 1.18 -2.15 -15.33
C ASN A 40 0.17 -1.29 -14.56
N ASN A 41 -0.22 -1.71 -13.35
CA ASN A 41 -1.15 -0.98 -12.49
C ASN A 41 -0.61 0.43 -12.15
N PHE A 42 0.70 0.56 -11.93
CA PHE A 42 1.36 1.85 -11.67
C PHE A 42 1.99 2.49 -12.92
N ASN A 43 1.57 2.09 -14.11
CA ASN A 43 2.02 2.70 -15.36
C ASN A 43 0.92 3.59 -15.97
N PRO A 44 1.11 4.93 -16.01
CA PRO A 44 0.11 5.84 -16.57
C PRO A 44 -0.28 5.58 -18.04
N LYS A 45 0.57 4.89 -18.81
CA LYS A 45 0.28 4.52 -20.20
C LYS A 45 -0.56 3.23 -20.33
N LYS A 46 -0.75 2.48 -19.24
CA LYS A 46 -1.41 1.18 -19.22
C LYS A 46 -2.70 1.18 -18.40
N ASN A 47 -2.69 1.88 -17.27
CA ASN A 47 -3.83 1.92 -16.37
C ASN A 47 -4.72 3.15 -16.67
N PRO A 48 -5.97 2.95 -17.16
CA PRO A 48 -6.88 4.05 -17.46
C PRO A 48 -7.30 4.85 -16.22
N ALA A 49 -7.08 4.35 -15.00
CA ALA A 49 -7.37 5.10 -13.79
C ALA A 49 -6.59 6.42 -13.69
N TYR A 50 -5.47 6.55 -14.39
CA TYR A 50 -4.72 7.81 -14.46
C TYR A 50 -5.43 8.94 -15.21
N GLU A 51 -6.55 8.68 -15.89
CA GLU A 51 -7.42 9.73 -16.44
C GLU A 51 -8.11 10.56 -15.35
N TYR A 52 -8.28 9.98 -14.14
CA TYR A 52 -8.98 10.61 -13.02
C TYR A 52 -8.23 10.56 -11.68
N ALA A 53 -7.04 10.00 -11.67
CA ALA A 53 -6.22 9.86 -10.48
C ALA A 53 -4.75 10.10 -10.79
N GLU A 54 -3.99 10.44 -9.75
CA GLU A 54 -2.52 10.44 -9.78
C GLU A 54 -1.98 9.55 -8.69
N SER A 55 -0.78 9.01 -8.87
CA SER A 55 -0.11 8.21 -7.85
C SER A 55 1.38 8.48 -7.78
N ARG A 56 1.95 8.23 -6.60
CA ARG A 56 3.40 8.16 -6.37
C ARG A 56 3.72 6.91 -5.57
N GLN A 57 4.91 6.39 -5.74
CA GLN A 57 5.41 5.21 -5.05
C GLN A 57 6.78 5.55 -4.44
N TRP A 58 7.05 4.98 -3.26
CA TRP A 58 8.32 5.16 -2.55
C TRP A 58 8.85 3.85 -2.03
N LEU A 59 10.17 3.78 -1.92
CA LEU A 59 10.94 2.70 -1.32
C LEU A 59 11.72 3.24 -0.12
N ALA A 60 11.67 2.52 1.00
CA ALA A 60 12.49 2.79 2.17
C ALA A 60 13.77 1.97 2.13
N TYR A 61 14.89 2.62 2.43
CA TYR A 61 16.20 1.98 2.51
C TYR A 61 16.82 2.21 3.89
N LYS A 62 17.39 1.16 4.47
CA LYS A 62 18.19 1.19 5.70
C LYS A 62 19.45 0.36 5.46
N ASP A 63 20.63 0.94 5.74
CA ASP A 63 21.94 0.30 5.53
C ASP A 63 22.12 -0.30 4.12
N GLY A 64 21.67 0.45 3.10
CA GLY A 64 21.75 0.06 1.69
C GLY A 64 20.74 -1.00 1.24
N LYS A 65 19.96 -1.56 2.13
CA LYS A 65 18.92 -2.56 1.82
C LYS A 65 17.54 -1.91 1.70
N CYS A 66 16.74 -2.37 0.73
CA CYS A 66 15.34 -2.01 0.65
C CYS A 66 14.57 -2.73 1.76
N VAL A 67 13.93 -1.96 2.65
CA VAL A 67 13.27 -2.44 3.87
C VAL A 67 11.79 -2.12 3.96
N GLY A 68 11.25 -1.41 2.96
CA GLY A 68 9.83 -1.12 2.88
C GLY A 68 9.44 -0.45 1.58
N ARG A 69 8.13 -0.45 1.32
CA ARG A 69 7.49 0.25 0.21
C ARG A 69 6.18 0.88 0.66
N ILE A 70 5.76 1.92 0.02
CA ILE A 70 4.42 2.49 0.11
C ILE A 70 4.06 3.18 -1.19
N GLY A 71 2.82 3.01 -1.63
CA GLY A 71 2.23 3.80 -2.70
C GLY A 71 1.19 4.77 -2.15
N ALA A 72 0.91 5.82 -2.89
CA ALA A 72 -0.21 6.70 -2.61
C ALA A 72 -0.95 7.08 -3.88
N ILE A 73 -2.26 7.27 -3.75
CA ILE A 73 -3.19 7.59 -4.84
C ILE A 73 -4.08 8.75 -4.44
N ILE A 74 -4.19 9.74 -5.31
CA ILE A 74 -5.17 10.83 -5.18
C ILE A 74 -6.21 10.63 -6.30
N SER A 75 -7.41 10.21 -5.92
CA SER A 75 -8.52 10.08 -6.87
C SER A 75 -9.30 11.39 -6.92
N HIS A 76 -9.04 12.21 -7.93
CA HIS A 76 -9.73 13.50 -8.13
C HIS A 76 -11.24 13.31 -8.31
N LYS A 77 -11.63 12.27 -9.06
CA LYS A 77 -13.02 11.92 -9.31
C LYS A 77 -13.77 11.54 -8.01
N ALA A 78 -13.14 10.71 -7.16
CA ALA A 78 -13.73 10.31 -5.90
C ALA A 78 -13.79 11.48 -4.91
N ASN A 79 -12.72 12.28 -4.80
CA ASN A 79 -12.67 13.44 -3.93
C ASN A 79 -13.75 14.47 -4.33
N LYS A 80 -13.91 14.74 -5.63
CA LYS A 80 -14.95 15.63 -6.14
C LYS A 80 -16.36 15.06 -5.88
N LYS A 81 -16.60 13.79 -6.20
CA LYS A 81 -17.91 13.13 -6.04
C LYS A 81 -18.42 13.15 -4.60
N TRP A 82 -17.51 12.92 -3.64
CA TRP A 82 -17.86 12.77 -2.23
C TRP A 82 -17.60 14.03 -1.41
N GLY A 83 -17.16 15.13 -2.02
CA GLY A 83 -16.83 16.38 -1.33
C GLY A 83 -15.71 16.18 -0.29
N ARG A 84 -14.72 15.32 -0.58
CA ARG A 84 -13.67 14.95 0.36
C ARG A 84 -12.28 15.36 -0.17
N LYS A 85 -11.36 15.64 0.74
CA LYS A 85 -9.95 15.95 0.45
C LYS A 85 -9.07 14.87 1.05
N ARG A 86 -9.06 13.70 0.41
CA ARG A 86 -8.36 12.51 0.92
C ARG A 86 -7.31 12.00 -0.04
N ILE A 87 -6.19 11.52 0.53
CA ILE A 87 -5.20 10.69 -0.14
C ILE A 87 -5.36 9.25 0.33
N ARG A 88 -5.20 8.30 -0.57
CA ARG A 88 -5.16 6.87 -0.26
C ARG A 88 -3.72 6.43 -0.13
N PHE A 89 -3.38 5.65 0.90
CA PHE A 89 -2.16 4.84 0.86
C PHE A 89 -2.48 3.44 0.33
N THR A 90 -1.51 2.81 -0.31
CA THR A 90 -1.67 1.50 -0.96
C THR A 90 -0.33 0.75 -0.98
N ARG A 91 -0.35 -0.57 -1.22
CA ARG A 91 0.86 -1.40 -1.34
C ARG A 91 1.90 -1.09 -0.27
N VAL A 92 1.46 -0.99 0.98
CA VAL A 92 2.34 -0.73 2.11
C VAL A 92 2.90 -2.04 2.63
N ASP A 93 4.22 -2.16 2.58
CA ASP A 93 4.96 -3.29 3.18
C ASP A 93 6.24 -2.76 3.81
N PHE A 94 6.56 -3.23 5.01
CA PHE A 94 7.76 -2.82 5.75
C PHE A 94 8.18 -3.88 6.76
N ILE A 95 9.48 -3.91 7.06
CA ILE A 95 10.01 -4.74 8.15
C ILE A 95 9.53 -4.23 9.50
N ASP A 96 9.57 -5.07 10.54
CA ASP A 96 9.23 -4.69 11.93
C ASP A 96 10.25 -3.69 12.50
N ASP A 97 10.15 -2.46 12.05
CA ASP A 97 10.98 -1.32 12.45
C ASP A 97 10.17 -0.04 12.36
N TYR A 98 9.90 0.57 13.50
CA TYR A 98 9.05 1.76 13.59
C TYR A 98 9.61 2.96 12.82
N GLU A 99 10.95 3.14 12.78
CA GLU A 99 11.59 4.20 11.98
C GLU A 99 11.22 4.07 10.49
N VAL A 100 11.07 2.82 10.01
CA VAL A 100 10.71 2.54 8.61
C VAL A 100 9.24 2.88 8.34
N SER A 101 8.32 2.39 9.17
CA SER A 101 6.89 2.68 8.99
C SER A 101 6.60 4.17 9.12
N GLU A 102 7.15 4.83 10.15
CA GLU A 102 6.99 6.27 10.36
C GLU A 102 7.46 7.07 9.13
N ALA A 103 8.66 6.78 8.61
CA ALA A 103 9.20 7.46 7.44
C ALA A 103 8.33 7.26 6.18
N LEU A 104 7.80 6.06 5.97
CA LEU A 104 6.91 5.76 4.83
C LEU A 104 5.60 6.53 4.92
N PHE A 105 4.90 6.45 6.05
CA PHE A 105 3.62 7.12 6.23
C PHE A 105 3.76 8.64 6.23
N LYS A 106 4.78 9.17 6.89
CA LYS A 106 5.11 10.60 6.83
C LYS A 106 5.28 11.11 5.40
N THR A 107 5.91 10.33 4.53
CA THR A 107 6.11 10.70 3.11
C THR A 107 4.77 10.85 2.37
N VAL A 108 3.81 9.96 2.63
CA VAL A 108 2.47 10.04 2.04
C VAL A 108 1.69 11.23 2.60
N GLU A 109 1.78 11.46 3.92
CA GLU A 109 1.14 12.62 4.56
C GLU A 109 1.68 13.94 4.02
N ASP A 110 3.00 14.06 3.90
CA ASP A 110 3.64 15.26 3.38
C ASP A 110 3.19 15.54 1.93
N TRP A 111 3.14 14.52 1.07
CA TRP A 111 2.58 14.67 -0.26
C TRP A 111 1.09 15.05 -0.25
N GLY A 112 0.30 14.47 0.66
CA GLY A 112 -1.09 14.87 0.85
C GLY A 112 -1.24 16.34 1.25
N ARG A 113 -0.41 16.83 2.18
CA ARG A 113 -0.38 18.24 2.63
C ARG A 113 0.03 19.17 1.49
N GLU A 114 1.04 18.81 0.69
CA GLU A 114 1.45 19.58 -0.51
C GLU A 114 0.30 19.75 -1.52
N ARG A 115 -0.62 18.78 -1.57
CA ARG A 115 -1.79 18.77 -2.45
C ARG A 115 -3.06 19.35 -1.80
N GLY A 116 -2.95 19.91 -0.60
CA GLY A 116 -4.07 20.51 0.13
C GLY A 116 -5.11 19.48 0.60
N LEU A 117 -4.68 18.22 0.82
CA LEU A 117 -5.54 17.16 1.30
C LEU A 117 -5.54 17.14 2.83
N GLU A 118 -6.66 16.74 3.44
CA GLU A 118 -6.93 16.88 4.87
C GLU A 118 -6.90 15.53 5.62
N ALA A 119 -6.97 14.42 4.89
CA ALA A 119 -6.99 13.10 5.49
C ALA A 119 -6.32 12.05 4.61
N ILE A 120 -5.73 11.04 5.26
CA ILE A 120 -5.19 9.84 4.65
C ILE A 120 -6.05 8.64 5.06
N HIS A 121 -6.29 7.72 4.15
CA HIS A 121 -6.98 6.46 4.42
C HIS A 121 -6.47 5.32 3.54
N GLY A 122 -6.69 4.08 3.96
CA GLY A 122 -6.24 2.90 3.24
C GLY A 122 -6.00 1.71 4.17
N PRO A 123 -5.33 0.67 3.68
CA PRO A 123 -4.85 0.52 2.30
C PRO A 123 -5.98 0.46 1.28
N MET A 124 -5.87 1.19 0.16
CA MET A 124 -6.87 1.18 -0.93
C MET A 124 -6.20 1.43 -2.27
N GLY A 125 -6.63 0.71 -3.31
CA GLY A 125 -6.15 0.90 -4.67
C GLY A 125 -6.89 1.99 -5.45
N PHE A 126 -6.81 1.91 -6.78
CA PHE A 126 -7.46 2.88 -7.68
C PHE A 126 -8.98 2.79 -7.67
N CYS A 127 -9.53 1.58 -7.51
CA CYS A 127 -10.97 1.32 -7.49
C CYS A 127 -11.33 0.20 -6.50
N ASP A 128 -12.61 -0.11 -6.38
CA ASP A 128 -13.13 -1.11 -5.43
C ASP A 128 -12.77 -2.57 -5.81
N LEU A 129 -12.31 -2.79 -7.04
CA LEU A 129 -11.83 -4.09 -7.50
C LEU A 129 -10.32 -4.28 -7.27
N ASP A 130 -9.64 -3.26 -6.79
CA ASP A 130 -8.22 -3.33 -6.42
C ASP A 130 -8.09 -3.82 -4.97
N GLN A 131 -6.93 -4.35 -4.63
CA GLN A 131 -6.64 -4.82 -3.28
C GLN A 131 -6.82 -3.70 -2.26
N GLN A 132 -7.49 -4.01 -1.15
CA GLN A 132 -7.75 -3.06 -0.07
C GLN A 132 -7.87 -3.76 1.28
N GLY A 133 -7.69 -2.99 2.34
CA GLY A 133 -7.72 -3.49 3.71
C GLY A 133 -6.34 -3.92 4.22
N MET A 134 -6.30 -4.28 5.47
CA MET A 134 -5.13 -4.78 6.20
C MET A 134 -5.59 -6.00 7.01
N LEU A 135 -4.89 -7.12 6.85
CA LEU A 135 -5.18 -8.34 7.61
C LEU A 135 -4.87 -8.08 9.10
N ILE A 136 -5.84 -8.34 9.95
CA ILE A 136 -5.72 -8.18 11.41
C ILE A 136 -6.01 -9.47 12.18
N GLU A 137 -6.71 -10.41 11.54
CA GLU A 137 -7.05 -11.74 12.08
C GLU A 137 -7.02 -12.76 10.94
N GLY A 138 -6.84 -14.06 11.27
CA GLY A 138 -6.86 -15.13 10.26
C GLY A 138 -5.55 -15.30 9.50
N PHE A 139 -4.41 -15.00 10.10
CA PHE A 139 -3.08 -15.15 9.50
C PHE A 139 -2.70 -16.60 9.16
N ASP A 140 -3.44 -17.58 9.66
CA ASP A 140 -3.28 -19.00 9.42
C ASP A 140 -4.09 -19.53 8.21
N TYR A 141 -4.94 -18.69 7.62
CA TYR A 141 -5.70 -19.04 6.42
C TYR A 141 -4.93 -18.67 5.14
N ASP A 142 -5.06 -19.51 4.12
CA ASP A 142 -4.51 -19.22 2.81
C ASP A 142 -5.17 -17.98 2.21
N GLY A 143 -4.37 -17.03 1.79
CA GLY A 143 -4.84 -15.86 1.06
C GLY A 143 -5.37 -16.22 -0.34
N ILE A 144 -6.17 -15.36 -0.90
CA ILE A 144 -6.56 -15.41 -2.31
C ILE A 144 -6.02 -14.16 -3.02
N PHE A 145 -6.02 -14.15 -4.35
CA PHE A 145 -5.40 -13.09 -5.15
C PHE A 145 -5.94 -11.68 -4.91
N ILE A 146 -7.11 -11.55 -4.29
CA ILE A 146 -7.75 -10.25 -3.99
C ILE A 146 -7.54 -9.82 -2.54
N THR A 147 -7.13 -10.72 -1.65
CA THR A 147 -6.86 -10.39 -0.25
C THR A 147 -5.43 -9.91 -0.06
N ILE A 148 -5.24 -8.98 0.88
CA ILE A 148 -3.92 -8.51 1.27
C ILE A 148 -3.37 -9.41 2.37
N ASN A 149 -2.15 -9.90 2.17
CA ASN A 149 -1.36 -10.51 3.23
C ASN A 149 -0.36 -9.47 3.76
N ASN A 150 -0.29 -9.31 5.05
CA ASN A 150 0.67 -8.47 5.76
C ASN A 150 1.09 -9.11 7.07
N ALA A 151 2.18 -8.62 7.66
CA ALA A 151 2.67 -9.12 8.93
C ALA A 151 1.78 -8.70 10.12
N PRO A 152 1.68 -9.51 11.19
CA PRO A 152 0.83 -9.23 12.34
C PRO A 152 1.14 -7.91 13.07
N TYR A 153 2.40 -7.46 13.06
CA TYR A 153 2.82 -6.22 13.72
C TYR A 153 2.29 -4.94 13.06
N TYR A 154 1.69 -5.01 11.87
CA TYR A 154 1.19 -3.81 11.16
C TYR A 154 0.14 -3.06 11.97
N LYS A 155 -0.77 -3.77 12.62
CA LYS A 155 -1.80 -3.14 13.47
C LYS A 155 -1.18 -2.26 14.55
N GLU A 156 -0.18 -2.77 15.28
CA GLU A 156 0.52 -2.03 16.33
C GLU A 156 1.22 -0.79 15.78
N HIS A 157 1.89 -0.93 14.62
CA HIS A 157 2.52 0.22 13.96
C HIS A 157 1.50 1.29 13.57
N MET A 158 0.34 0.90 13.03
CA MET A 158 -0.72 1.84 12.66
C MET A 158 -1.27 2.59 13.88
N GLU A 159 -1.55 1.88 14.97
CA GLU A 159 -2.02 2.47 16.21
C GLU A 159 -0.99 3.46 16.79
N ARG A 160 0.30 3.08 16.81
CA ARG A 160 1.40 3.93 17.26
C ARG A 160 1.59 5.18 16.40
N LEU A 161 1.34 5.08 15.10
CA LEU A 161 1.35 6.22 14.17
C LEU A 161 0.12 7.13 14.30
N GLY A 162 -0.86 6.76 15.15
CA GLY A 162 -2.08 7.54 15.38
C GLY A 162 -3.20 7.27 14.37
N TYR A 163 -3.10 6.19 13.59
CA TYR A 163 -4.17 5.78 12.67
C TYR A 163 -5.25 5.02 13.43
N GLY A 164 -6.49 5.40 13.18
CA GLY A 164 -7.68 4.72 13.70
C GLY A 164 -8.31 3.77 12.67
N LYS A 165 -9.03 2.77 13.17
CA LYS A 165 -9.82 1.86 12.34
C LYS A 165 -10.98 2.60 11.68
N SER A 166 -11.18 2.38 10.38
CA SER A 166 -12.28 2.97 9.61
C SER A 166 -13.44 2.00 9.41
N VAL A 167 -13.16 0.76 9.00
CA VAL A 167 -14.14 -0.26 8.68
C VAL A 167 -13.53 -1.65 8.84
N ASP A 168 -14.35 -2.65 9.17
CA ASP A 168 -13.97 -4.05 9.11
C ASP A 168 -14.50 -4.69 7.83
N TRP A 169 -13.66 -5.52 7.22
CA TRP A 169 -14.03 -6.43 6.15
C TRP A 169 -13.98 -7.85 6.69
N ILE A 170 -15.02 -8.64 6.43
CA ILE A 170 -15.09 -10.02 6.87
C ILE A 170 -15.07 -10.91 5.62
N GLU A 171 -14.08 -11.79 5.56
CA GLU A 171 -14.02 -12.84 4.54
C GLU A 171 -14.74 -14.08 5.04
N ASN A 172 -15.63 -14.62 4.22
CA ASN A 172 -16.38 -15.84 4.55
C ASN A 172 -16.01 -16.95 3.57
N ARG A 173 -15.65 -18.12 4.10
CA ARG A 173 -15.39 -19.33 3.31
C ARG A 173 -16.62 -20.25 3.36
N ILE A 174 -17.20 -20.54 2.21
CA ILE A 174 -18.37 -21.43 2.06
C ILE A 174 -17.88 -22.77 1.55
N LYS A 175 -18.19 -23.86 2.27
CA LYS A 175 -18.00 -25.23 1.78
C LYS A 175 -19.25 -25.60 0.97
N ILE A 176 -19.04 -26.04 -0.26
CA ILE A 176 -20.06 -26.56 -1.16
C ILE A 176 -20.08 -28.07 -1.03
#